data_33bf81760505932727d9fffea9b688e7
#
_entry.id   33bf81760505932727d9fffea9b688e7
#
_cell.length_a   1.000
_cell.length_b   1.000
_cell.length_c   1.000
_cell.angle_alpha   90.00
_cell.angle_beta   90.00
_cell.angle_gamma   90.00
#
_symmetry.space_group_name_H-M   'P 1'
#
loop_
_entity.id
_entity.type
_entity.pdbx_description
1 polymer ?
#
loop_
_entity_poly.entity_id
_entity_poly.type
_entity_poly.pdbx_seq_one_letter_code
_entity_poly.pdbx_strand_id
1 'polypeptide(L)'
;MDPSLDQQARRHMWGHFTRMSGVQRDGLPIISRGEGAYVWDDKGNRYLDALSGLFTVNAGHGRTELAEAAAQQSRTLAYFPLWNFGTEPAVRLAARLADLAPGDLNRVFFTTGGGEAVESAWKLAMQYFDAIGQPERRKVISRDYAYHGTSFGALSITGIPALREPFEPLLPTALKVRNTNRYRCTSC
;
A
#
# COMPACT_ATOMS: atom_id res chain seq x y z
N MET A 1 -29.41 15.03 -20.01
CA MET A 1 -29.38 14.44 -18.66
C MET A 1 -27.95 13.97 -18.41
N ASP A 2 -27.37 14.38 -17.31
CA ASP A 2 -26.03 13.91 -16.95
C ASP A 2 -26.09 12.41 -16.64
N PRO A 3 -25.06 11.63 -17.03
CA PRO A 3 -24.99 10.20 -16.78
C PRO A 3 -24.91 9.96 -15.26
N SER A 4 -25.57 8.89 -14.76
CA SER A 4 -25.46 8.51 -13.34
C SER A 4 -24.04 8.12 -12.96
N LEU A 5 -23.68 8.15 -11.67
CA LEU A 5 -22.37 7.71 -11.19
C LEU A 5 -22.06 6.28 -11.61
N ASP A 6 -23.03 5.37 -11.56
CA ASP A 6 -22.86 3.98 -12.05
C ASP A 6 -22.53 3.94 -13.55
N GLN A 7 -23.20 4.75 -14.38
CA GLN A 7 -22.89 4.83 -15.81
C GLN A 7 -21.48 5.39 -16.07
N GLN A 8 -21.07 6.39 -15.30
CA GLN A 8 -19.71 6.95 -15.38
C GLN A 8 -18.65 5.93 -14.94
N ALA A 9 -18.90 5.22 -13.83
CA ALA A 9 -17.99 4.17 -13.36
C ALA A 9 -17.81 3.05 -14.40
N ARG A 10 -18.88 2.55 -14.99
CA ARG A 10 -18.81 1.54 -16.04
C ARG A 10 -18.04 1.99 -17.28
N ARG A 11 -18.10 3.26 -17.64
CA ARG A 11 -17.47 3.81 -18.84
C ARG A 11 -16.00 4.19 -18.64
N HIS A 12 -15.65 4.70 -17.44
CA HIS A 12 -14.39 5.42 -17.26
C HIS A 12 -13.51 4.86 -16.12
N MET A 13 -14.05 4.04 -15.22
CA MET A 13 -13.29 3.52 -14.10
C MET A 13 -12.76 2.11 -14.37
N TRP A 14 -11.48 1.90 -14.12
CA TRP A 14 -10.86 0.58 -14.11
C TRP A 14 -10.52 0.20 -12.66
N GLY A 15 -11.27 -0.76 -12.11
CA GLY A 15 -11.11 -1.19 -10.72
C GLY A 15 -9.85 -2.04 -10.52
N HIS A 16 -9.13 -1.78 -9.41
CA HIS A 16 -7.99 -2.59 -9.00
C HIS A 16 -8.44 -4.02 -8.68
N PHE A 17 -7.71 -5.03 -9.18
CA PHE A 17 -8.00 -6.47 -8.95
C PHE A 17 -9.45 -6.88 -9.29
N THR A 18 -10.11 -6.17 -10.20
CA THR A 18 -11.53 -6.30 -10.49
C THR A 18 -11.76 -6.88 -11.89
N ARG A 19 -12.66 -7.86 -12.00
CA ARG A 19 -13.13 -8.33 -13.30
C ARG A 19 -14.09 -7.31 -13.89
N MET A 20 -13.63 -6.53 -14.84
CA MET A 20 -14.42 -5.45 -15.46
C MET A 20 -15.70 -5.93 -16.15
N SER A 21 -15.73 -7.18 -16.66
CA SER A 21 -16.97 -7.76 -17.20
C SER A 21 -18.08 -7.88 -16.16
N GLY A 22 -17.75 -8.12 -14.89
CA GLY A 22 -18.71 -8.09 -13.79
C GLY A 22 -19.23 -6.68 -13.54
N VAL A 23 -18.34 -5.69 -13.50
CA VAL A 23 -18.71 -4.27 -13.35
C VAL A 23 -19.62 -3.80 -14.47
N GLN A 24 -19.31 -4.19 -15.71
CA GLN A 24 -20.14 -3.85 -16.89
C GLN A 24 -21.55 -4.44 -16.78
N ARG A 25 -21.71 -5.65 -16.28
CA ARG A 25 -22.99 -6.33 -16.15
C ARG A 25 -23.79 -5.85 -14.93
N ASP A 26 -23.18 -5.87 -13.76
CA ASP A 26 -23.85 -5.77 -12.46
C ASP A 26 -23.68 -4.40 -11.79
N GLY A 27 -22.74 -3.57 -12.28
CA GLY A 27 -22.32 -2.34 -11.60
C GLY A 27 -21.42 -2.62 -10.39
N LEU A 28 -21.18 -1.57 -9.62
CA LEU A 28 -20.49 -1.66 -8.33
C LEU A 28 -21.14 -0.69 -7.33
N PRO A 29 -21.10 -1.00 -6.03
CA PRO A 29 -21.51 -0.04 -5.01
C PRO A 29 -20.64 1.22 -5.05
N ILE A 30 -21.27 2.39 -5.11
CA ILE A 30 -20.58 3.68 -5.06
C ILE A 30 -20.57 4.15 -3.61
N ILE A 31 -19.48 3.95 -2.91
CA ILE A 31 -19.37 4.38 -1.51
C ILE A 31 -19.27 5.91 -1.45
N SER A 32 -20.17 6.53 -0.71
CA SER A 32 -20.37 7.99 -0.66
C SER A 32 -20.11 8.60 0.71
N ARG A 33 -20.18 7.83 1.79
CA ARG A 33 -20.01 8.30 3.17
C ARG A 33 -19.37 7.24 4.05
N GLY A 34 -18.59 7.67 5.05
CA GLY A 34 -18.05 6.81 6.10
C GLY A 34 -18.11 7.47 7.47
N GLU A 35 -18.36 6.67 8.51
CA GLU A 35 -18.38 7.11 9.91
C GLU A 35 -18.00 5.95 10.84
N GLY A 36 -16.98 6.13 11.65
CA GLY A 36 -16.44 5.08 12.52
C GLY A 36 -16.02 3.85 11.69
N ALA A 37 -16.59 2.70 11.96
CA ALA A 37 -16.34 1.44 11.26
C ALA A 37 -17.35 1.16 10.12
N TYR A 38 -18.16 2.12 9.72
CA TYR A 38 -19.21 1.91 8.73
C TYR A 38 -19.04 2.82 7.51
N VAL A 39 -19.46 2.32 6.36
CA VAL A 39 -19.58 3.08 5.11
C VAL A 39 -20.98 2.93 4.53
N TRP A 40 -21.40 3.89 3.72
CA TRP A 40 -22.69 3.86 3.01
C TRP A 40 -22.47 4.09 1.53
N ASP A 41 -23.23 3.37 0.73
CA ASP A 41 -23.27 3.63 -0.70
C ASP A 41 -24.20 4.83 -1.04
N ASP A 42 -24.23 5.19 -2.31
CA ASP A 42 -25.07 6.26 -2.88
C ASP A 42 -26.57 5.96 -2.84
N LYS A 43 -26.95 4.72 -2.50
CA LYS A 43 -28.34 4.27 -2.31
C LYS A 43 -28.75 4.24 -0.83
N GLY A 44 -27.83 4.57 0.08
CA GLY A 44 -28.05 4.58 1.52
C GLY A 44 -27.86 3.22 2.22
N ASN A 45 -27.41 2.18 1.52
CA ASN A 45 -27.10 0.90 2.16
C ASN A 45 -25.85 1.04 3.03
N ARG A 46 -25.92 0.51 4.25
CA ARG A 46 -24.84 0.54 5.23
C ARG A 46 -24.04 -0.76 5.20
N TYR A 47 -22.71 -0.64 5.22
CA TYR A 47 -21.79 -1.76 5.29
C TYR A 47 -20.82 -1.59 6.46
N LEU A 48 -20.45 -2.69 7.11
CA LEU A 48 -19.33 -2.74 8.05
C LEU A 48 -18.03 -2.80 7.25
N ASP A 49 -17.17 -1.79 7.41
CA ASP A 49 -15.83 -1.77 6.81
C ASP A 49 -14.84 -2.57 7.67
N ALA A 50 -14.94 -3.89 7.60
CA ALA A 50 -14.10 -4.81 8.38
C ALA A 50 -12.62 -4.83 7.93
N LEU A 51 -12.29 -4.20 6.79
CA LEU A 51 -10.93 -4.08 6.28
C LEU A 51 -10.33 -2.67 6.44
N SER A 52 -11.03 -1.75 7.10
CA SER A 52 -10.56 -0.37 7.32
C SER A 52 -10.08 0.29 6.02
N GLY A 53 -10.90 0.26 4.96
CA GLY A 53 -10.55 0.80 3.65
C GLY A 53 -9.29 0.16 3.04
N LEU A 54 -9.11 -1.13 3.21
CA LEU A 54 -7.93 -1.91 2.86
C LEU A 54 -6.69 -1.49 3.68
N PHE A 55 -6.83 -1.56 5.02
CA PHE A 55 -5.78 -1.32 6.02
C PHE A 55 -5.30 0.14 6.14
N THR A 56 -6.06 1.09 5.62
CA THR A 56 -5.65 2.51 5.59
C THR A 56 -6.45 3.41 6.54
N VAL A 57 -7.68 3.03 6.89
CA VAL A 57 -8.58 3.83 7.75
C VAL A 57 -8.63 3.26 9.17
N ASN A 58 -7.49 2.95 9.75
CA ASN A 58 -7.39 2.27 11.05
C ASN A 58 -7.91 3.10 12.23
N ALA A 59 -7.98 4.43 12.08
CA ALA A 59 -8.54 5.34 13.08
C ALA A 59 -10.07 5.53 12.94
N GLY A 60 -10.70 4.90 11.95
CA GLY A 60 -12.11 5.08 11.60
C GLY A 60 -12.37 6.21 10.62
N HIS A 61 -13.52 6.12 9.95
CA HIS A 61 -14.00 7.15 9.03
C HIS A 61 -14.56 8.37 9.78
N GLY A 62 -14.60 9.52 9.11
CA GLY A 62 -15.24 10.74 9.64
C GLY A 62 -14.45 11.47 10.74
N ARG A 63 -13.15 11.24 10.84
CA ARG A 63 -12.26 11.90 11.81
C ARG A 63 -11.98 13.34 11.38
N THR A 64 -12.82 14.26 11.86
CA THR A 64 -12.77 15.69 11.49
C THR A 64 -11.45 16.36 11.87
N GLU A 65 -10.87 16.01 13.01
CA GLU A 65 -9.60 16.54 13.45
C GLU A 65 -8.43 16.22 12.51
N LEU A 66 -8.48 15.07 11.82
CA LEU A 66 -7.47 14.71 10.82
C LEU A 66 -7.66 15.53 9.54
N ALA A 67 -8.92 15.72 9.13
CA ALA A 67 -9.27 16.53 7.97
C ALA A 67 -8.89 18.00 8.18
N GLU A 68 -9.16 18.55 9.36
CA GLU A 68 -8.83 19.93 9.72
C GLU A 68 -7.31 20.16 9.77
N ALA A 69 -6.55 19.24 10.37
CA ALA A 69 -5.10 19.30 10.38
C ALA A 69 -4.51 19.28 8.96
N ALA A 70 -5.01 18.41 8.09
CA ALA A 70 -4.60 18.35 6.69
C ALA A 70 -4.95 19.63 5.94
N ALA A 71 -6.17 20.17 6.12
CA ALA A 71 -6.60 21.40 5.49
C ALA A 71 -5.76 22.61 5.93
N GLN A 72 -5.46 22.72 7.22
CA GLN A 72 -4.61 23.78 7.73
C GLN A 72 -3.19 23.69 7.19
N GLN A 73 -2.59 22.50 7.19
CA GLN A 73 -1.25 22.30 6.63
C GLN A 73 -1.22 22.66 5.14
N SER A 74 -2.23 22.28 4.38
CA SER A 74 -2.30 22.58 2.94
C SER A 74 -2.40 24.07 2.66
N ARG A 75 -3.03 24.86 3.54
CA ARG A 75 -3.04 26.33 3.43
C ARG A 75 -1.69 26.97 3.73
N THR A 76 -0.91 26.34 4.62
CA THR A 76 0.42 26.85 5.01
C THR A 76 1.48 26.44 3.99
N LEU A 77 1.54 25.16 3.66
CA LEU A 77 2.45 24.57 2.69
C LEU A 77 1.86 23.25 2.21
N ALA A 78 1.32 23.21 1.02
CA ALA A 78 0.69 22.03 0.44
C ALA A 78 1.69 20.93 0.11
N TYR A 79 2.85 21.31 -0.44
CA TYR A 79 3.91 20.36 -0.83
C TYR A 79 5.27 21.06 -0.91
N PHE A 80 6.32 20.35 -0.54
CA PHE A 80 7.70 20.64 -0.89
C PHE A 80 8.54 19.35 -0.94
N PRO A 81 9.47 19.20 -1.89
CA PRO A 81 10.26 17.97 -2.04
C PRO A 81 11.23 17.79 -0.87
N LEU A 82 11.46 16.55 -0.49
CA LEU A 82 12.39 16.18 0.59
C LEU A 82 13.81 15.83 0.10
N TRP A 83 14.22 16.27 -1.09
CA TRP A 83 15.55 15.93 -1.63
C TRP A 83 16.69 16.52 -0.80
N ASN A 84 16.79 17.82 -0.75
CA ASN A 84 17.75 18.54 0.08
C ASN A 84 17.06 19.48 1.06
N PHE A 85 15.78 19.26 1.31
CA PHE A 85 14.93 20.08 2.15
C PHE A 85 14.19 19.20 3.15
N GLY A 86 13.74 19.81 4.22
CA GLY A 86 12.80 19.22 5.17
C GLY A 86 11.55 20.07 5.26
N THR A 87 10.43 19.45 5.57
CA THR A 87 9.22 20.17 6.00
C THR A 87 8.95 19.87 7.46
N GLU A 88 8.39 20.81 8.21
CA GLU A 88 8.17 20.62 9.64
C GLU A 88 7.37 19.35 9.94
N PRO A 89 6.23 19.05 9.24
CA PRO A 89 5.50 17.82 9.51
C PRO A 89 6.31 16.55 9.25
N ALA A 90 7.09 16.52 8.17
CA ALA A 90 7.92 15.34 7.84
C ALA A 90 9.02 15.11 8.89
N VAL A 91 9.69 16.17 9.34
CA VAL A 91 10.73 16.08 10.38
C VAL A 91 10.15 15.58 11.70
N ARG A 92 9.03 16.16 12.14
CA ARG A 92 8.34 15.75 13.36
C ARG A 92 7.85 14.30 13.31
N LEU A 93 7.26 13.89 12.16
CA LEU A 93 6.82 12.51 11.99
C LEU A 93 7.99 11.53 11.97
N ALA A 94 9.10 11.87 11.30
CA ALA A 94 10.30 11.03 11.30
C ALA A 94 10.86 10.81 12.71
N ALA A 95 10.95 11.88 13.51
CA ALA A 95 11.37 11.79 14.90
C ALA A 95 10.44 10.88 15.73
N ARG A 96 9.11 11.09 15.59
CA ARG A 96 8.12 10.27 16.30
C ARG A 96 8.17 8.79 15.91
N LEU A 97 8.38 8.49 14.63
CA LEU A 97 8.53 7.11 14.16
C LEU A 97 9.82 6.47 14.68
N ALA A 98 10.92 7.21 14.74
CA ALA A 98 12.17 6.75 15.33
C ALA A 98 12.02 6.39 16.82
N ASP A 99 11.30 7.22 17.60
CA ASP A 99 10.99 6.95 19.02
C ASP A 99 10.17 5.65 19.22
N LEU A 100 9.36 5.28 18.25
CA LEU A 100 8.49 4.10 18.31
C LEU A 100 9.14 2.85 17.70
N ALA A 101 10.17 3.02 16.88
CA ALA A 101 10.84 1.92 16.20
C ALA A 101 11.70 1.08 17.18
N PRO A 102 11.83 -0.23 16.96
CA PRO A 102 12.66 -1.08 17.81
C PRO A 102 14.16 -0.85 17.58
N GLY A 103 14.95 -1.04 18.62
CA GLY A 103 16.41 -0.98 18.57
C GLY A 103 16.94 0.41 18.20
N ASP A 104 17.83 0.48 17.25
CA ASP A 104 18.49 1.70 16.77
C ASP A 104 17.95 2.22 15.42
N LEU A 105 16.76 1.77 14.99
CA LEU A 105 16.11 2.23 13.75
C LEU A 105 15.65 3.68 13.89
N ASN A 106 16.51 4.61 13.55
CA ASN A 106 16.34 6.06 13.79
C ASN A 106 16.33 6.91 12.49
N ARG A 107 16.19 6.29 11.33
CA ARG A 107 16.08 6.97 10.03
C ARG A 107 14.81 6.56 9.32
N VAL A 108 14.09 7.54 8.79
CA VAL A 108 12.82 7.34 8.10
C VAL A 108 12.94 7.86 6.67
N PHE A 109 12.56 7.02 5.72
CA PHE A 109 12.45 7.38 4.31
C PHE A 109 10.97 7.30 3.90
N PHE A 110 10.39 8.42 3.53
CA PHE A 110 8.99 8.50 3.13
C PHE A 110 8.80 8.15 1.66
N THR A 111 7.76 7.38 1.37
CA THR A 111 7.34 6.98 0.02
C THR A 111 5.83 7.20 -0.14
N THR A 112 5.32 7.12 -1.36
CA THR A 112 3.90 7.31 -1.65
C THR A 112 3.07 6.04 -1.48
N GLY A 113 3.70 4.88 -1.34
CA GLY A 113 3.00 3.61 -1.16
C GLY A 113 3.90 2.46 -0.71
N GLY A 114 3.28 1.36 -0.24
CA GLY A 114 3.98 0.19 0.30
C GLY A 114 4.89 -0.50 -0.72
N GLY A 115 4.49 -0.59 -1.99
CA GLY A 115 5.33 -1.15 -3.06
C GLY A 115 6.63 -0.36 -3.25
N GLU A 116 6.54 0.96 -3.28
CA GLU A 116 7.71 1.84 -3.36
C GLU A 116 8.60 1.75 -2.10
N ALA A 117 7.99 1.62 -0.92
CA ALA A 117 8.72 1.42 0.32
C ALA A 117 9.54 0.12 0.29
N VAL A 118 8.93 -0.97 -0.15
CA VAL A 118 9.60 -2.27 -0.30
C VAL A 118 10.74 -2.20 -1.31
N GLU A 119 10.53 -1.59 -2.48
CA GLU A 119 11.59 -1.45 -3.49
C GLU A 119 12.72 -0.53 -3.03
N SER A 120 12.41 0.54 -2.31
CA SER A 120 13.41 1.43 -1.73
C SER A 120 14.24 0.73 -0.66
N ALA A 121 13.61 -0.08 0.20
CA ALA A 121 14.31 -0.89 1.20
C ALA A 121 15.22 -1.94 0.53
N TRP A 122 14.74 -2.59 -0.53
CA TRP A 122 15.56 -3.56 -1.27
C TRP A 122 16.78 -2.89 -1.91
N LYS A 123 16.59 -1.76 -2.59
CA LYS A 123 17.71 -0.99 -3.16
C LYS A 123 18.69 -0.49 -2.10
N LEU A 124 18.18 -0.03 -0.97
CA LEU A 124 19.02 0.40 0.16
C LEU A 124 19.87 -0.76 0.69
N ALA A 125 19.29 -1.95 0.85
CA ALA A 125 20.03 -3.15 1.24
C ALA A 125 21.14 -3.49 0.23
N MET A 126 20.85 -3.40 -1.08
CA MET A 126 21.86 -3.61 -2.12
C MET A 126 23.01 -2.60 -2.03
N GLN A 127 22.70 -1.32 -1.85
CA GLN A 127 23.71 -0.27 -1.68
C GLN A 127 24.55 -0.47 -0.40
N TYR A 128 23.90 -0.86 0.68
CA TYR A 128 24.60 -1.17 1.93
C TYR A 128 25.60 -2.30 1.75
N PHE A 129 25.18 -3.42 1.14
CA PHE A 129 26.08 -4.56 0.92
C PHE A 129 27.22 -4.24 -0.06
N ASP A 130 26.94 -3.43 -1.06
CA ASP A 130 27.98 -2.92 -1.96
C ASP A 130 29.03 -2.09 -1.19
N ALA A 131 28.56 -1.15 -0.37
CA ALA A 131 29.43 -0.27 0.41
C ALA A 131 30.34 -1.00 1.43
N ILE A 132 29.90 -2.15 1.94
CA ILE A 132 30.71 -2.99 2.85
C ILE A 132 31.50 -4.10 2.12
N GLY A 133 31.63 -4.02 0.80
CA GLY A 133 32.41 -4.97 -0.01
C GLY A 133 31.75 -6.33 -0.22
N GLN A 134 30.44 -6.42 -0.17
CA GLN A 134 29.66 -7.65 -0.40
C GLN A 134 28.65 -7.48 -1.56
N PRO A 135 29.06 -7.06 -2.77
CA PRO A 135 28.17 -6.70 -3.87
C PRO A 135 27.32 -7.87 -4.40
N GLU A 136 27.71 -9.11 -4.11
CA GLU A 136 26.99 -10.32 -4.52
C GLU A 136 25.70 -10.59 -3.68
N ARG A 137 25.50 -9.88 -2.57
CA ARG A 137 24.33 -10.04 -1.69
C ARG A 137 23.12 -9.29 -2.24
N ARG A 138 22.53 -9.81 -3.33
CA ARG A 138 21.43 -9.19 -4.06
C ARG A 138 20.13 -10.01 -4.04
N LYS A 139 20.19 -11.22 -3.51
CA LYS A 139 19.02 -12.11 -3.42
C LYS A 139 18.07 -11.64 -2.33
N VAL A 140 16.78 -11.63 -2.62
CA VAL A 140 15.71 -11.40 -1.65
C VAL A 140 14.88 -12.66 -1.51
N ILE A 141 14.62 -13.07 -0.29
CA ILE A 141 13.80 -14.24 0.02
C ILE A 141 12.47 -13.76 0.61
N SER A 142 11.37 -14.19 0.02
CA SER A 142 10.03 -13.92 0.51
C SER A 142 9.24 -15.23 0.70
N ARG A 143 8.13 -15.17 1.42
CA ARG A 143 7.28 -16.33 1.66
C ARG A 143 6.18 -16.44 0.59
N ASP A 144 5.80 -17.67 0.29
CA ASP A 144 4.58 -17.94 -0.47
C ASP A 144 3.38 -17.27 0.20
N TYR A 145 2.45 -16.79 -0.59
CA TYR A 145 1.24 -16.06 -0.19
C TYR A 145 1.49 -14.72 0.53
N ALA A 146 2.73 -14.28 0.68
CA ALA A 146 3.02 -12.94 1.18
C ALA A 146 2.75 -11.89 0.10
N TYR A 147 2.16 -10.75 0.49
CA TYR A 147 1.94 -9.61 -0.39
C TYR A 147 2.94 -8.51 -0.07
N HIS A 148 3.63 -8.01 -1.08
CA HIS A 148 4.65 -6.96 -0.95
C HIS A 148 4.42 -5.77 -1.88
N GLY A 149 3.40 -5.82 -2.73
CA GLY A 149 3.08 -4.80 -3.72
C GLY A 149 2.96 -5.37 -5.13
N THR A 150 2.65 -4.50 -6.09
CA THR A 150 2.39 -4.84 -7.49
C THR A 150 3.21 -4.05 -8.50
N SER A 151 4.11 -3.16 -8.07
CA SER A 151 5.19 -2.65 -8.92
C SER A 151 6.17 -3.79 -9.23
N PHE A 152 6.92 -3.74 -10.32
CA PHE A 152 7.69 -4.89 -10.80
C PHE A 152 8.64 -5.49 -9.77
N GLY A 153 9.37 -4.67 -9.02
CA GLY A 153 10.25 -5.15 -7.95
C GLY A 153 9.48 -5.77 -6.78
N ALA A 154 8.46 -5.09 -6.29
CA ALA A 154 7.60 -5.59 -5.21
C ALA A 154 6.80 -6.83 -5.64
N LEU A 155 6.35 -6.88 -6.90
CA LEU A 155 5.67 -8.05 -7.46
C LEU A 155 6.60 -9.26 -7.55
N SER A 156 7.89 -9.05 -7.84
CA SER A 156 8.89 -10.10 -7.88
C SER A 156 9.02 -10.85 -6.56
N ILE A 157 8.85 -10.15 -5.43
CA ILE A 157 8.89 -10.75 -4.08
C ILE A 157 7.50 -11.05 -3.52
N THR A 158 6.42 -10.65 -4.18
CA THR A 158 5.05 -11.08 -3.84
C THR A 158 4.91 -12.59 -4.09
N GLY A 159 4.41 -13.32 -3.10
CA GLY A 159 4.30 -14.79 -3.14
C GLY A 159 2.94 -15.31 -3.58
N ILE A 160 2.02 -14.45 -4.04
CA ILE A 160 0.67 -14.82 -4.50
C ILE A 160 0.71 -15.15 -5.98
N PRO A 161 0.57 -16.45 -6.40
CA PRO A 161 0.75 -16.86 -7.80
C PRO A 161 -0.15 -16.09 -8.77
N ALA A 162 -1.44 -15.99 -8.45
CA ALA A 162 -2.43 -15.33 -9.32
C ALA A 162 -2.12 -13.86 -9.64
N LEU A 163 -1.35 -13.16 -8.79
CA LEU A 163 -0.93 -11.78 -9.05
C LEU A 163 0.36 -11.71 -9.87
N ARG A 164 1.22 -12.72 -9.76
CA ARG A 164 2.59 -12.72 -10.26
C ARG A 164 2.73 -13.39 -11.63
N GLU A 165 2.18 -14.61 -11.76
CA GLU A 165 2.37 -15.47 -12.93
C GLU A 165 2.07 -14.81 -14.29
N PRO A 166 1.05 -13.95 -14.43
CA PRO A 166 0.79 -13.26 -15.69
C PRO A 166 1.92 -12.33 -16.17
N PHE A 167 2.85 -11.97 -15.29
CA PHE A 167 3.93 -11.01 -15.57
C PHE A 167 5.34 -11.64 -15.56
N GLU A 168 5.45 -12.95 -15.43
CA GLU A 168 6.74 -13.62 -15.45
C GLU A 168 7.34 -13.66 -16.88
N PRO A 169 8.68 -13.60 -17.02
CA PRO A 169 9.67 -13.65 -15.93
C PRO A 169 9.83 -12.32 -15.20
N LEU A 170 9.86 -12.38 -13.86
CA LEU A 170 10.14 -11.26 -12.99
C LEU A 170 11.64 -11.23 -12.61
N LEU A 171 12.02 -10.47 -11.58
CA LEU A 171 13.43 -10.36 -11.18
C LEU A 171 13.97 -11.72 -10.68
N PRO A 172 15.02 -12.29 -11.29
CA PRO A 172 15.51 -13.64 -10.97
C PRO A 172 16.16 -13.75 -9.60
N THR A 173 16.50 -12.63 -8.97
CA THR A 173 17.06 -12.57 -7.61
C THR A 173 16.01 -12.70 -6.51
N ALA A 174 14.72 -12.71 -6.85
CA ALA A 174 13.62 -12.88 -5.93
C ALA A 174 13.29 -14.37 -5.75
N LEU A 175 13.59 -14.92 -4.57
CA LEU A 175 13.38 -16.32 -4.24
C LEU A 175 12.18 -16.49 -3.31
N LYS A 176 11.53 -17.66 -3.39
CA LYS A 176 10.39 -17.99 -2.55
C LYS A 176 10.73 -19.13 -1.59
N VAL A 177 10.20 -19.03 -0.39
CA VAL A 177 10.16 -20.11 0.59
C VAL A 177 8.74 -20.35 1.05
N ARG A 178 8.48 -21.53 1.59
CA ARG A 178 7.14 -21.89 2.09
C ARG A 178 6.65 -20.90 3.13
N ASN A 179 5.36 -20.71 3.13
CA ASN A 179 4.67 -19.90 4.11
C ASN A 179 4.64 -20.59 5.51
N THR A 180 4.47 -19.79 6.55
CA THR A 180 4.48 -20.25 7.95
C THR A 180 3.10 -20.69 8.47
N ASN A 181 2.11 -20.93 7.60
CA ASN A 181 0.77 -21.37 7.98
C ASN A 181 0.79 -22.84 8.42
N ARG A 182 0.90 -23.10 9.71
CA ARG A 182 0.92 -24.43 10.29
C ARG A 182 -0.35 -25.24 10.03
N TYR A 183 -1.51 -24.59 9.97
CA TYR A 183 -2.80 -25.27 9.79
C TYR A 183 -2.89 -26.06 8.49
N ARG A 184 -2.19 -25.61 7.44
CA ARG A 184 -2.13 -26.30 6.13
C ARG A 184 -0.71 -26.65 5.73
N CYS A 185 0.19 -26.79 6.67
CA CYS A 185 1.56 -27.20 6.41
C CYS A 185 1.61 -28.69 6.09
N THR A 186 2.18 -29.04 4.93
CA THR A 186 2.38 -30.42 4.51
C THR A 186 3.77 -30.97 4.89
N SER A 187 4.62 -30.15 5.49
CA SER A 187 6.02 -30.47 5.79
C SER A 187 6.44 -30.17 7.24
N CYS A 188 5.54 -29.71 8.05
CA CYS A 188 5.71 -29.62 9.49
C CYS A 188 4.79 -30.65 10.16
#